data_cbfb5c03bc0a79c1f31b6077050fcff0
#
_entry.id   cbfb5c03bc0a79c1f31b6077050fcff0
#
_cell.length_a   1.000
_cell.length_b   1.000
_cell.length_c   1.000
_cell.angle_alpha   90.00
_cell.angle_beta   90.00
_cell.angle_gamma   90.00
#
_symmetry.space_group_name_H-M   'P 1'
#
loop_
_entity.id
_entity.type
_entity.pdbx_description
1 polymer ?
#
loop_
_entity_poly.entity_id
_entity_poly.type
_entity_poly.pdbx_seq_one_letter_code
_entity_poly.pdbx_strand_id
1 'polypeptide(L)'
;DAFIDHVLSFVDVSALKPMRVVADTANGMGGLVVPALFDRLPMIELEVMYGELDGTFPNHPADPLQPANQRDLRARVVAGGFDIGLAFDGDADRVFIVDETGVGLSGSVTTAILAVAMLRDNPGSTILHNLICSKAVPETISAHGGNPVRTRVGHSFIKTEMAETNAVFGGEHSAHYYFADNFRADSGLIASLVMMSELARSGSTLSRMRIPFEPYVASGEINTTVDDPKAVIDRVRENYRTAVVDELDGLTVDAGDWWFNLRPSNTEPLLRLNLEAPDSTSCDEHVVEVLSIITA
;
A
#
# COMPACT_ATOMS: atom_id res chain seq x y z
N ASP A 1 24.38 12.04 -3.62
CA ASP A 1 24.03 13.45 -3.42
C ASP A 1 22.81 13.84 -4.28
N ALA A 2 22.90 13.88 -5.62
CA ALA A 2 21.76 14.33 -6.46
C ALA A 2 20.49 13.51 -6.28
N PHE A 3 20.59 12.18 -6.08
CA PHE A 3 19.43 11.32 -5.81
C PHE A 3 18.79 11.68 -4.46
N ILE A 4 19.60 11.82 -3.40
CA ILE A 4 19.11 12.19 -2.07
C ILE A 4 18.46 13.60 -2.10
N ASP A 5 19.10 14.55 -2.79
CA ASP A 5 18.56 15.91 -2.95
C ASP A 5 17.19 15.87 -3.67
N HIS A 6 17.05 15.02 -4.69
CA HIS A 6 15.78 14.82 -5.38
C HIS A 6 14.71 14.22 -4.44
N VAL A 7 15.04 13.17 -3.67
CA VAL A 7 14.10 12.55 -2.72
C VAL A 7 13.67 13.56 -1.65
N LEU A 8 14.59 14.37 -1.12
CA LEU A 8 14.29 15.41 -0.13
C LEU A 8 13.41 16.54 -0.68
N SER A 9 13.41 16.78 -2.00
CA SER A 9 12.60 17.85 -2.60
C SER A 9 11.09 17.58 -2.54
N PHE A 10 10.66 16.38 -2.17
CA PHE A 10 9.25 16.02 -2.04
C PHE A 10 8.59 16.47 -0.73
N VAL A 11 9.36 16.94 0.24
CA VAL A 11 8.85 17.42 1.53
C VAL A 11 9.54 18.70 1.95
N ASP A 12 8.85 19.50 2.74
CA ASP A 12 9.49 20.58 3.50
C ASP A 12 10.22 19.98 4.71
N VAL A 13 11.54 19.78 4.58
CA VAL A 13 12.37 19.23 5.64
C VAL A 13 12.30 20.06 6.92
N SER A 14 12.09 21.38 6.82
CA SER A 14 12.00 22.26 7.99
C SER A 14 10.70 22.06 8.79
N ALA A 15 9.68 21.46 8.19
CA ALA A 15 8.40 21.14 8.84
C ALA A 15 8.42 19.77 9.54
N LEU A 16 9.43 18.94 9.31
CA LEU A 16 9.59 17.68 10.03
C LEU A 16 9.87 17.95 11.52
N LYS A 17 9.32 17.10 12.37
CA LYS A 17 9.50 17.17 13.83
C LYS A 17 10.43 16.07 14.31
N PRO A 18 11.06 16.21 15.48
CA PRO A 18 11.79 15.11 16.11
C PRO A 18 10.96 13.85 16.16
N MET A 19 11.54 12.76 15.68
CA MET A 19 10.86 11.47 15.50
C MET A 19 11.89 10.34 15.60
N ARG A 20 11.49 9.21 16.17
CA ARG A 20 12.28 7.99 16.24
C ARG A 20 11.78 7.00 15.19
N VAL A 21 12.65 6.62 14.28
CA VAL A 21 12.35 5.77 13.13
C VAL A 21 13.19 4.51 13.19
N VAL A 22 12.60 3.35 12.98
CA VAL A 22 13.34 2.12 12.69
C VAL A 22 13.02 1.64 11.29
N ALA A 23 14.06 1.40 10.49
CA ALA A 23 13.96 0.94 9.10
C ALA A 23 14.53 -0.47 8.96
N ASP A 24 13.71 -1.40 8.49
CA ASP A 24 14.11 -2.73 8.08
C ASP A 24 14.37 -2.70 6.57
N THR A 25 15.61 -2.92 6.17
CA THR A 25 16.02 -2.89 4.76
C THR A 25 16.23 -4.29 4.17
N ALA A 26 15.89 -5.33 4.92
CA ALA A 26 15.91 -6.73 4.51
C ALA A 26 17.23 -7.18 3.81
N ASN A 27 18.38 -6.61 4.19
CA ASN A 27 19.66 -6.80 3.50
C ASN A 27 19.67 -6.36 2.01
N GLY A 28 18.67 -5.60 1.59
CA GLY A 28 18.51 -5.06 0.23
C GLY A 28 19.17 -3.70 0.04
N MET A 29 18.88 -3.08 -1.10
CA MET A 29 19.45 -1.77 -1.49
C MET A 29 19.09 -0.64 -0.54
N GLY A 30 18.01 -0.78 0.23
CA GLY A 30 17.65 0.13 1.32
C GLY A 30 18.80 0.37 2.30
N GLY A 31 19.62 -0.65 2.59
CA GLY A 31 20.80 -0.54 3.46
C GLY A 31 21.82 0.50 3.02
N LEU A 32 21.88 0.79 1.72
CA LEU A 32 22.76 1.82 1.16
C LEU A 32 22.12 3.21 1.18
N VAL A 33 20.84 3.31 0.82
CA VAL A 33 20.22 4.61 0.53
C VAL A 33 19.50 5.22 1.74
N VAL A 34 18.93 4.37 2.63
CA VAL A 34 18.22 4.85 3.83
C VAL A 34 19.13 5.60 4.78
N PRO A 35 20.33 5.09 5.20
CA PRO A 35 21.23 5.84 6.05
C PRO A 35 21.64 7.19 5.42
N ALA A 36 22.00 7.18 4.12
CA ALA A 36 22.42 8.39 3.42
C ALA A 36 21.31 9.47 3.32
N LEU A 37 20.04 9.06 3.21
CA LEU A 37 18.91 9.96 3.25
C LEU A 37 18.72 10.56 4.64
N PHE A 38 18.72 9.72 5.67
CA PHE A 38 18.44 10.15 7.04
C PHE A 38 19.58 10.95 7.68
N ASP A 39 20.83 10.78 7.22
CA ASP A 39 21.96 11.65 7.61
C ASP A 39 21.70 13.13 7.27
N ARG A 40 20.79 13.43 6.33
CA ARG A 40 20.35 14.78 5.98
C ARG A 40 19.18 15.28 6.83
N LEU A 41 18.67 14.47 7.76
CA LEU A 41 17.51 14.74 8.60
C LEU A 41 17.88 14.70 10.10
N PRO A 42 18.64 15.67 10.60
CA PRO A 42 19.21 15.62 11.96
C PRO A 42 18.18 15.61 13.09
N MET A 43 16.90 15.91 12.80
CA MET A 43 15.79 15.82 13.75
C MET A 43 15.25 14.40 13.90
N ILE A 44 15.65 13.46 13.02
CA ILE A 44 15.17 12.09 13.02
C ILE A 44 16.24 11.17 13.63
N GLU A 45 15.88 10.43 14.67
CA GLU A 45 16.69 9.35 15.21
C GLU A 45 16.39 8.07 14.44
N LEU A 46 17.33 7.62 13.59
CA LEU A 46 17.20 6.42 12.78
C LEU A 46 17.91 5.22 13.41
N GLU A 47 17.21 4.09 13.48
CA GLU A 47 17.83 2.77 13.62
C GLU A 47 17.61 1.97 12.34
N VAL A 48 18.65 1.31 11.83
CA VAL A 48 18.58 0.45 10.65
C VAL A 48 18.74 -1.01 11.07
N MET A 49 17.77 -1.82 10.70
CA MET A 49 17.80 -3.27 10.81
C MET A 49 18.22 -3.88 9.46
N TYR A 50 19.07 -4.90 9.51
CA TYR A 50 19.51 -5.67 8.34
C TYR A 50 20.08 -4.78 7.23
N GLY A 51 20.88 -3.77 7.61
CA GLY A 51 21.43 -2.77 6.69
C GLY A 51 22.63 -3.25 5.87
N GLU A 52 23.23 -4.40 6.18
CA GLU A 52 24.31 -5.00 5.39
C GLU A 52 23.73 -5.58 4.09
N LEU A 53 24.33 -5.18 2.95
CA LEU A 53 23.88 -5.65 1.63
C LEU A 53 24.24 -7.13 1.43
N ASP A 54 23.24 -7.98 1.33
CA ASP A 54 23.39 -9.42 1.05
C ASP A 54 22.22 -9.94 0.22
N GLY A 55 22.43 -10.16 -1.08
CA GLY A 55 21.41 -10.67 -2.02
C GLY A 55 20.91 -12.10 -1.72
N THR A 56 21.41 -12.76 -0.65
CA THR A 56 20.85 -14.03 -0.17
C THR A 56 19.73 -13.83 0.86
N PHE A 57 19.52 -12.58 1.33
CA PHE A 57 18.49 -12.21 2.30
C PHE A 57 18.49 -13.09 3.57
N PRO A 58 19.62 -13.16 4.32
CA PRO A 58 19.83 -14.19 5.36
C PRO A 58 18.90 -14.05 6.57
N ASN A 59 18.30 -12.89 6.82
CA ASN A 59 17.43 -12.66 7.97
C ASN A 59 15.97 -13.01 7.68
N HIS A 60 15.44 -12.51 6.58
CA HIS A 60 14.12 -12.84 6.04
C HIS A 60 14.04 -12.44 4.55
N PRO A 61 13.12 -13.02 3.75
CA PRO A 61 12.89 -12.58 2.38
C PRO A 61 12.57 -11.10 2.29
N ALA A 62 13.09 -10.42 1.29
CA ALA A 62 12.87 -8.99 1.05
C ALA A 62 11.49 -8.72 0.40
N ASP A 63 10.45 -9.27 0.99
CA ASP A 63 9.04 -9.11 0.59
C ASP A 63 8.20 -8.68 1.81
N PRO A 64 8.10 -7.38 2.09
CA PRO A 64 7.35 -6.87 3.23
C PRO A 64 5.82 -6.99 3.09
N LEU A 65 5.30 -7.43 1.93
CA LEU A 65 3.89 -7.78 1.79
C LEU A 65 3.50 -8.96 2.71
N GLN A 66 4.45 -9.86 2.98
CA GLN A 66 4.23 -11.00 3.87
C GLN A 66 4.37 -10.57 5.34
N PRO A 67 3.31 -10.69 6.17
CA PRO A 67 3.36 -10.27 7.57
C PRO A 67 4.47 -10.93 8.41
N ALA A 68 4.86 -12.15 8.04
CA ALA A 68 5.94 -12.86 8.69
C ALA A 68 7.30 -12.13 8.56
N ASN A 69 7.54 -11.46 7.43
CA ASN A 69 8.77 -10.73 7.17
C ASN A 69 8.83 -9.37 7.90
N GLN A 70 7.70 -8.88 8.39
CA GLN A 70 7.62 -7.67 9.22
C GLN A 70 7.72 -7.95 10.72
N ARG A 71 7.76 -9.22 11.15
CA ARG A 71 7.67 -9.61 12.57
C ARG A 71 8.72 -8.93 13.44
N ASP A 72 9.95 -8.95 13.00
CA ASP A 72 11.08 -8.44 13.78
C ASP A 72 11.04 -6.91 13.85
N LEU A 73 10.69 -6.24 12.74
CA LEU A 73 10.44 -4.80 12.71
C LEU A 73 9.33 -4.39 13.70
N ARG A 74 8.18 -5.07 13.65
CA ARG A 74 7.04 -4.82 14.56
C ARG A 74 7.43 -4.95 16.03
N ALA A 75 8.15 -6.01 16.35
CA ALA A 75 8.65 -6.23 17.69
C ALA A 75 9.64 -5.13 18.10
N ARG A 76 10.53 -4.70 17.19
CA ARG A 76 11.52 -3.66 17.44
C ARG A 76 10.89 -2.29 17.64
N VAL A 77 9.87 -1.94 16.86
CA VAL A 77 9.11 -0.69 17.02
C VAL A 77 8.60 -0.57 18.45
N VAL A 78 7.88 -1.59 18.93
CA VAL A 78 7.28 -1.58 20.27
C VAL A 78 8.36 -1.58 21.36
N ALA A 79 9.33 -2.49 21.28
CA ALA A 79 10.37 -2.64 22.30
C ALA A 79 11.29 -1.40 22.41
N GLY A 80 11.50 -0.69 21.30
CA GLY A 80 12.33 0.51 21.24
C GLY A 80 11.59 1.81 21.48
N GLY A 81 10.25 1.79 21.47
CA GLY A 81 9.43 3.01 21.56
C GLY A 81 9.64 3.94 20.36
N PHE A 82 9.68 3.36 19.15
CA PHE A 82 9.78 4.12 17.91
C PHE A 82 8.40 4.69 17.53
N ASP A 83 8.40 5.85 16.88
CA ASP A 83 7.17 6.51 16.42
C ASP A 83 6.63 5.86 15.13
N ILE A 84 7.54 5.28 14.32
CA ILE A 84 7.23 4.67 13.03
C ILE A 84 8.27 3.61 12.66
N GLY A 85 7.82 2.51 12.08
CA GLY A 85 8.64 1.50 11.42
C GLY A 85 8.47 1.53 9.91
N LEU A 86 9.57 1.33 9.19
CA LEU A 86 9.63 1.30 7.73
C LEU A 86 10.16 -0.05 7.25
N ALA A 87 9.36 -0.85 6.55
CA ALA A 87 9.80 -2.12 5.97
C ALA A 87 9.98 -1.95 4.45
N PHE A 88 11.23 -1.97 4.00
CA PHE A 88 11.56 -1.88 2.59
C PHE A 88 11.70 -3.27 1.95
N ASP A 89 11.48 -3.35 0.66
CA ASP A 89 11.79 -4.52 -0.14
C ASP A 89 13.22 -4.51 -0.69
N GLY A 90 13.55 -5.43 -1.59
CA GLY A 90 14.93 -5.68 -2.01
C GLY A 90 15.62 -4.52 -2.72
N ASP A 91 14.91 -3.72 -3.49
CA ASP A 91 15.43 -2.54 -4.21
C ASP A 91 14.90 -1.21 -3.66
N ALA A 92 14.09 -1.27 -2.60
CA ALA A 92 13.53 -0.13 -1.87
C ALA A 92 12.57 0.75 -2.70
N ASP A 93 11.94 0.17 -3.72
CA ASP A 93 10.87 0.83 -4.46
C ASP A 93 9.53 0.75 -3.71
N ARG A 94 9.37 -0.23 -2.80
CA ARG A 94 8.24 -0.38 -1.88
C ARG A 94 8.61 -0.07 -0.44
N VAL A 95 7.61 0.42 0.31
CA VAL A 95 7.68 0.56 1.76
C VAL A 95 6.34 0.21 2.41
N PHE A 96 6.38 -0.66 3.40
CA PHE A 96 5.28 -0.89 4.34
C PHE A 96 5.54 -0.15 5.64
N ILE A 97 4.51 0.45 6.18
CA ILE A 97 4.58 1.29 7.37
C ILE A 97 4.08 0.51 8.57
N VAL A 98 4.76 0.67 9.71
CA VAL A 98 4.35 0.09 11.00
C VAL A 98 4.16 1.22 12.00
N ASP A 99 3.02 1.25 12.69
CA ASP A 99 2.73 2.25 13.70
C ASP A 99 3.45 1.94 15.05
N GLU A 100 3.45 2.90 15.97
CA GLU A 100 4.12 2.83 17.27
C GLU A 100 3.61 1.68 18.17
N THR A 101 2.46 1.08 17.83
CA THR A 101 1.91 -0.10 18.54
C THR A 101 2.33 -1.42 17.91
N GLY A 102 3.11 -1.38 16.82
CA GLY A 102 3.55 -2.56 16.07
C GLY A 102 2.53 -3.07 15.06
N VAL A 103 1.50 -2.30 14.75
CA VAL A 103 0.52 -2.65 13.72
C VAL A 103 0.98 -2.13 12.36
N GLY A 104 1.04 -3.03 11.36
CA GLY A 104 1.36 -2.66 9.98
C GLY A 104 0.16 -2.00 9.28
N LEU A 105 0.39 -0.91 8.57
CA LEU A 105 -0.59 -0.30 7.69
C LEU A 105 -0.64 -1.09 6.37
N SER A 106 -1.84 -1.28 5.84
CA SER A 106 -1.99 -1.83 4.48
C SER A 106 -1.50 -0.81 3.43
N GLY A 107 -1.14 -1.30 2.24
CA GLY A 107 -0.81 -0.41 1.12
C GLY A 107 -1.96 0.53 0.76
N SER A 108 -3.22 0.10 0.95
CA SER A 108 -4.40 0.94 0.75
C SER A 108 -4.46 2.11 1.73
N VAL A 109 -4.24 1.86 3.01
CA VAL A 109 -4.23 2.91 4.05
C VAL A 109 -3.12 3.91 3.80
N THR A 110 -1.92 3.42 3.50
CA THR A 110 -0.79 4.27 3.13
C THR A 110 -1.10 5.08 1.88
N THR A 111 -1.67 4.46 0.82
CA THR A 111 -2.10 5.17 -0.39
C THR A 111 -3.08 6.30 -0.07
N ALA A 112 -4.09 6.05 0.77
CA ALA A 112 -5.07 7.06 1.15
C ALA A 112 -4.45 8.24 1.89
N ILE A 113 -3.54 7.99 2.84
CA ILE A 113 -2.83 9.04 3.58
C ILE A 113 -1.95 9.87 2.64
N LEU A 114 -1.16 9.20 1.79
CA LEU A 114 -0.29 9.89 0.82
C LEU A 114 -1.11 10.68 -0.22
N ALA A 115 -2.26 10.15 -0.66
CA ALA A 115 -3.16 10.87 -1.57
C ALA A 115 -3.65 12.19 -0.97
N VAL A 116 -3.99 12.22 0.32
CA VAL A 116 -4.37 13.47 1.02
C VAL A 116 -3.22 14.48 1.02
N ALA A 117 -1.98 14.01 1.27
CA ALA A 117 -0.80 14.88 1.18
C ALA A 117 -0.63 15.47 -0.22
N MET A 118 -0.68 14.63 -1.23
CA MET A 118 -0.49 15.05 -2.62
C MET A 118 -1.60 16.00 -3.10
N LEU A 119 -2.85 15.77 -2.70
CA LEU A 119 -3.99 16.63 -3.05
C LEU A 119 -3.93 18.01 -2.37
N ARG A 120 -3.30 18.12 -1.22
CA ARG A 120 -3.09 19.41 -0.56
C ARG A 120 -2.24 20.35 -1.41
N ASP A 121 -1.17 19.81 -1.99
CA ASP A 121 -0.24 20.57 -2.81
C ASP A 121 -0.74 20.69 -4.26
N ASN A 122 -1.63 19.78 -4.68
CA ASN A 122 -2.20 19.69 -6.02
C ASN A 122 -3.73 19.55 -6.00
N PRO A 123 -4.48 20.58 -5.58
CA PRO A 123 -5.94 20.49 -5.44
C PRO A 123 -6.62 20.14 -6.77
N GLY A 124 -7.60 19.24 -6.73
CA GLY A 124 -8.38 18.83 -7.90
C GLY A 124 -7.68 17.83 -8.82
N SER A 125 -6.48 17.40 -8.50
CA SER A 125 -5.70 16.52 -9.35
C SER A 125 -6.23 15.09 -9.38
N THR A 126 -5.84 14.37 -10.43
CA THR A 126 -6.08 12.92 -10.56
C THR A 126 -5.10 12.14 -9.70
N ILE A 127 -5.63 11.17 -8.98
CA ILE A 127 -4.89 10.19 -8.19
C ILE A 127 -5.27 8.79 -8.67
N LEU A 128 -4.28 7.96 -8.95
CA LEU A 128 -4.52 6.58 -9.35
C LEU A 128 -4.49 5.63 -8.15
N HIS A 129 -5.30 4.58 -8.24
CA HIS A 129 -5.24 3.45 -7.32
C HIS A 129 -5.52 2.15 -8.06
N ASN A 130 -4.88 1.04 -7.68
CA ASN A 130 -5.21 -0.22 -8.33
C ASN A 130 -6.56 -0.78 -7.82
N LEU A 131 -7.11 -1.70 -8.59
CA LEU A 131 -8.46 -2.23 -8.39
C LEU A 131 -8.64 -3.07 -7.12
N ILE A 132 -7.54 -3.52 -6.48
CA ILE A 132 -7.57 -4.25 -5.20
C ILE A 132 -7.29 -3.36 -3.99
N CYS A 133 -7.12 -2.05 -4.20
CA CYS A 133 -7.12 -1.10 -3.09
C CYS A 133 -8.50 -1.06 -2.42
N SER A 134 -8.51 -0.82 -1.11
CA SER A 134 -9.72 -0.58 -0.33
C SER A 134 -10.61 0.48 -0.97
N LYS A 135 -11.92 0.32 -0.83
CA LYS A 135 -12.93 1.33 -1.20
C LYS A 135 -12.70 2.68 -0.48
N ALA A 136 -12.06 2.65 0.69
CA ALA A 136 -11.64 3.85 1.41
C ALA A 136 -10.70 4.76 0.59
N VAL A 137 -9.91 4.21 -0.35
CA VAL A 137 -8.98 5.01 -1.15
C VAL A 137 -9.71 5.98 -2.08
N PRO A 138 -10.56 5.53 -3.02
CA PRO A 138 -11.31 6.46 -3.89
C PRO A 138 -12.26 7.37 -3.12
N GLU A 139 -12.84 6.91 -2.02
CA GLU A 139 -13.67 7.73 -1.13
C GLU A 139 -12.86 8.86 -0.50
N THR A 140 -11.67 8.57 0.03
CA THR A 140 -10.75 9.57 0.59
C THR A 140 -10.32 10.59 -0.46
N ILE A 141 -9.92 10.13 -1.65
CA ILE A 141 -9.51 11.01 -2.76
C ILE A 141 -10.66 11.98 -3.10
N SER A 142 -11.87 11.46 -3.26
CA SER A 142 -13.06 12.26 -3.59
C SER A 142 -13.43 13.25 -2.48
N ALA A 143 -13.37 12.81 -1.21
CA ALA A 143 -13.66 13.67 -0.04
C ALA A 143 -12.66 14.84 0.10
N HIS A 144 -11.43 14.68 -0.43
CA HIS A 144 -10.42 15.73 -0.46
C HIS A 144 -10.35 16.49 -1.79
N GLY A 145 -11.40 16.35 -2.62
CA GLY A 145 -11.56 17.11 -3.85
C GLY A 145 -10.69 16.65 -5.02
N GLY A 146 -10.09 15.47 -4.93
CA GLY A 146 -9.35 14.83 -6.02
C GLY A 146 -10.25 14.01 -6.95
N ASN A 147 -9.69 13.58 -8.07
CA ASN A 147 -10.33 12.71 -9.04
C ASN A 147 -9.72 11.29 -8.96
N PRO A 148 -10.39 10.29 -8.35
CA PRO A 148 -9.87 8.94 -8.28
C PRO A 148 -10.02 8.24 -9.63
N VAL A 149 -8.94 7.61 -10.11
CA VAL A 149 -8.95 6.77 -11.30
C VAL A 149 -8.44 5.38 -10.94
N ARG A 150 -9.24 4.36 -11.23
CA ARG A 150 -8.92 2.97 -10.94
C ARG A 150 -8.14 2.33 -12.07
N THR A 151 -7.07 1.60 -11.74
CA THR A 151 -6.19 0.95 -12.70
C THR A 151 -6.16 -0.56 -12.50
N ARG A 152 -5.67 -1.28 -13.52
CA ARG A 152 -5.25 -2.67 -13.40
C ARG A 152 -4.05 -2.79 -12.44
N VAL A 153 -3.85 -3.99 -11.91
CA VAL A 153 -2.65 -4.31 -11.11
C VAL A 153 -1.41 -4.37 -12.01
N GLY A 154 -0.35 -3.68 -11.59
CA GLY A 154 0.96 -3.75 -12.24
C GLY A 154 1.52 -2.38 -12.64
N HIS A 155 2.78 -2.19 -12.35
CA HIS A 155 3.50 -0.92 -12.45
C HIS A 155 3.51 -0.33 -13.88
N SER A 156 3.58 -1.15 -14.92
CA SER A 156 3.55 -0.66 -16.31
C SER A 156 2.21 0.00 -16.66
N PHE A 157 1.10 -0.55 -16.18
CA PHE A 157 -0.22 0.03 -16.41
C PHE A 157 -0.37 1.37 -15.69
N ILE A 158 0.06 1.44 -14.43
CA ILE A 158 -0.02 2.68 -13.65
C ILE A 158 0.81 3.79 -14.29
N LYS A 159 2.06 3.52 -14.70
CA LYS A 159 2.92 4.52 -15.37
C LYS A 159 2.31 5.05 -16.67
N THR A 160 1.66 4.18 -17.45
CA THR A 160 0.95 4.58 -18.67
C THR A 160 -0.25 5.46 -18.32
N GLU A 161 -1.11 5.01 -17.41
CA GLU A 161 -2.31 5.72 -16.99
C GLU A 161 -1.98 7.09 -16.35
N MET A 162 -0.89 7.18 -15.57
CA MET A 162 -0.38 8.46 -15.05
C MET A 162 -0.04 9.45 -16.18
N ALA A 163 0.54 8.96 -17.27
CA ALA A 163 0.89 9.81 -18.40
C ALA A 163 -0.36 10.29 -19.16
N GLU A 164 -1.35 9.42 -19.33
CA GLU A 164 -2.58 9.71 -20.08
C GLU A 164 -3.52 10.62 -19.30
N THR A 165 -3.62 10.45 -17.98
CA THR A 165 -4.51 11.22 -17.11
C THR A 165 -3.86 12.44 -16.45
N ASN A 166 -2.55 12.62 -16.60
CA ASN A 166 -1.74 13.59 -15.86
C ASN A 166 -1.90 13.45 -14.33
N ALA A 167 -2.06 12.22 -13.84
CA ALA A 167 -2.15 11.97 -12.42
C ALA A 167 -0.87 12.36 -11.70
N VAL A 168 -1.00 13.03 -10.55
CA VAL A 168 0.14 13.49 -9.75
C VAL A 168 0.72 12.41 -8.85
N PHE A 169 -0.12 11.42 -8.49
CA PHE A 169 0.22 10.32 -7.61
C PHE A 169 -0.55 9.06 -8.01
N GLY A 170 0.03 7.90 -7.72
CA GLY A 170 -0.63 6.60 -7.82
C GLY A 170 -0.18 5.68 -6.70
N GLY A 171 -1.09 4.83 -6.19
CA GLY A 171 -0.76 3.86 -5.17
C GLY A 171 -1.36 2.49 -5.44
N GLU A 172 -0.64 1.45 -5.01
CA GLU A 172 -1.09 0.06 -5.08
C GLU A 172 -1.23 -0.55 -3.68
N HIS A 173 -2.11 -1.52 -3.58
CA HIS A 173 -2.22 -2.35 -2.36
C HIS A 173 -0.90 -3.07 -2.01
N SER A 174 -0.08 -3.36 -3.02
CA SER A 174 1.26 -3.94 -2.90
C SER A 174 2.35 -2.99 -2.40
N ALA A 175 1.98 -1.75 -2.01
CA ALA A 175 2.85 -0.69 -1.49
C ALA A 175 3.88 -0.14 -2.50
N HIS A 176 3.56 -0.12 -3.78
CA HIS A 176 4.21 0.75 -4.74
C HIS A 176 3.50 2.11 -4.75
N TYR A 177 4.26 3.20 -4.63
CA TYR A 177 3.75 4.57 -4.58
C TYR A 177 4.47 5.40 -5.62
N TYR A 178 3.73 5.82 -6.64
CA TYR A 178 4.21 6.49 -7.85
C TYR A 178 4.01 7.99 -7.75
N PHE A 179 5.02 8.76 -8.12
CA PHE A 179 4.96 10.23 -8.07
C PHE A 179 5.25 10.80 -9.45
N ALA A 180 4.41 11.72 -9.92
CA ALA A 180 4.60 12.36 -11.23
C ALA A 180 5.98 13.03 -11.32
N ASP A 181 6.38 13.76 -10.27
CA ASP A 181 7.64 14.49 -10.19
C ASP A 181 8.86 13.56 -9.98
N ASN A 182 8.63 12.27 -9.68
CA ASN A 182 9.63 11.21 -9.71
C ASN A 182 9.62 10.47 -11.06
N PHE A 183 9.44 11.18 -12.16
CA PHE A 183 9.38 10.57 -13.50
C PHE A 183 8.28 9.51 -13.65
N ARG A 184 7.21 9.60 -12.86
CA ARG A 184 6.15 8.58 -12.69
C ARG A 184 6.66 7.24 -12.19
N ALA A 185 7.84 7.23 -11.55
CA ALA A 185 8.38 6.05 -10.91
C ALA A 185 7.87 5.95 -9.46
N ASP A 186 7.82 4.73 -8.99
CA ASP A 186 7.59 4.39 -7.60
C ASP A 186 8.84 4.65 -6.75
N SER A 187 8.62 4.93 -5.46
CA SER A 187 9.71 5.13 -4.51
C SER A 187 9.22 4.94 -3.07
N GLY A 188 9.72 3.90 -2.41
CA GLY A 188 9.52 3.70 -0.97
C GLY A 188 10.14 4.81 -0.12
N LEU A 189 11.26 5.39 -0.57
CA LEU A 189 11.92 6.49 0.15
C LEU A 189 11.08 7.77 0.15
N ILE A 190 10.55 8.18 -1.01
CA ILE A 190 9.68 9.36 -1.12
C ILE A 190 8.39 9.12 -0.31
N ALA A 191 7.79 7.95 -0.44
CA ALA A 191 6.60 7.59 0.33
C ALA A 191 6.85 7.65 1.85
N SER A 192 8.01 7.18 2.32
CA SER A 192 8.40 7.27 3.73
C SER A 192 8.51 8.72 4.21
N LEU A 193 9.14 9.62 3.43
CA LEU A 193 9.26 11.03 3.78
C LEU A 193 7.91 11.74 3.82
N VAL A 194 7.05 11.50 2.82
CA VAL A 194 5.70 12.08 2.78
C VAL A 194 4.88 11.59 3.97
N MET A 195 4.95 10.30 4.31
CA MET A 195 4.28 9.73 5.50
C MET A 195 4.77 10.39 6.79
N MET A 196 6.09 10.53 6.97
CA MET A 196 6.66 11.19 8.15
C MET A 196 6.29 12.66 8.23
N SER A 197 6.21 13.37 7.10
CA SER A 197 5.73 14.74 7.03
C SER A 197 4.26 14.86 7.48
N GLU A 198 3.40 13.92 7.02
CA GLU A 198 2.00 13.87 7.46
C GLU A 198 1.86 13.56 8.95
N LEU A 199 2.66 12.61 9.45
CA LEU A 199 2.68 12.30 10.88
C LEU A 199 3.10 13.52 11.70
N ALA A 200 4.17 14.20 11.32
CA ALA A 200 4.63 15.43 11.98
C ALA A 200 3.55 16.52 11.97
N ARG A 201 2.83 16.67 10.87
CA ARG A 201 1.77 17.66 10.68
C ARG A 201 0.51 17.33 11.47
N SER A 202 0.15 16.05 11.57
CA SER A 202 -1.03 15.60 12.30
C SER A 202 -0.97 15.95 13.81
N GLY A 203 0.24 16.02 14.37
CA GLY A 203 0.45 16.19 15.79
C GLY A 203 -0.10 15.04 16.65
N SER A 204 -0.36 13.90 16.03
CA SER A 204 -0.93 12.69 16.62
C SER A 204 0.06 11.51 16.51
N THR A 205 -0.26 10.37 17.09
CA THR A 205 0.44 9.12 16.82
C THR A 205 -0.04 8.53 15.51
N LEU A 206 0.78 7.68 14.89
CA LEU A 206 0.44 7.04 13.61
C LEU A 206 -0.77 6.11 13.76
N SER A 207 -0.88 5.38 14.87
CA SER A 207 -2.03 4.53 15.19
C SER A 207 -3.37 5.28 15.25
N ARG A 208 -3.35 6.54 15.66
CA ARG A 208 -4.55 7.40 15.66
C ARG A 208 -4.78 8.04 14.30
N MET A 209 -3.71 8.45 13.63
CA MET A 209 -3.78 9.09 12.32
C MET A 209 -4.41 8.17 11.26
N ARG A 210 -4.15 6.85 11.31
CA ARG A 210 -4.65 5.89 10.33
C ARG A 210 -6.15 5.57 10.44
N ILE A 211 -6.77 5.71 11.64
CA ILE A 211 -8.16 5.28 11.91
C ILE A 211 -9.17 5.78 10.85
N PRO A 212 -9.18 7.05 10.44
CA PRO A 212 -10.13 7.54 9.44
C PRO A 212 -10.00 6.89 8.06
N PHE A 213 -8.86 6.24 7.78
CA PHE A 213 -8.56 5.61 6.51
C PHE A 213 -8.81 4.10 6.49
N GLU A 214 -9.33 3.54 7.59
CA GLU A 214 -9.61 2.11 7.78
C GLU A 214 -11.09 1.84 8.16
N PRO A 215 -12.06 2.37 7.41
CA PRO A 215 -13.48 2.16 7.74
C PRO A 215 -13.98 0.76 7.42
N TYR A 216 -13.21 -0.06 6.73
CA TYR A 216 -13.57 -1.39 6.25
C TYR A 216 -12.61 -2.47 6.75
N VAL A 217 -13.08 -3.72 6.74
CA VAL A 217 -12.29 -4.92 7.06
C VAL A 217 -12.05 -5.72 5.78
N ALA A 218 -10.79 -6.01 5.49
CA ALA A 218 -10.36 -6.77 4.32
C ALA A 218 -10.07 -8.23 4.69
N SER A 219 -10.44 -9.16 3.80
CA SER A 219 -10.13 -10.59 3.93
C SER A 219 -8.63 -10.92 3.78
N GLY A 220 -7.84 -9.97 3.25
CA GLY A 220 -6.56 -10.29 2.62
C GLY A 220 -6.75 -11.06 1.30
N GLU A 221 -5.64 -11.42 0.65
CA GLU A 221 -5.68 -12.20 -0.58
C GLU A 221 -5.86 -13.70 -0.24
N ILE A 222 -6.95 -14.30 -0.75
CA ILE A 222 -7.25 -15.72 -0.57
C ILE A 222 -7.04 -16.43 -1.92
N ASN A 223 -6.16 -17.41 -1.93
CA ASN A 223 -5.79 -18.17 -3.11
C ASN A 223 -6.54 -19.51 -3.16
N THR A 224 -7.23 -19.79 -4.27
CA THR A 224 -7.95 -21.06 -4.49
C THR A 224 -7.52 -21.70 -5.79
N THR A 225 -6.98 -22.92 -5.74
CA THR A 225 -6.65 -23.71 -6.93
C THR A 225 -7.93 -24.19 -7.59
N VAL A 226 -8.05 -23.98 -8.90
CA VAL A 226 -9.21 -24.39 -9.72
C VAL A 226 -8.75 -24.93 -11.06
N ASP A 227 -9.50 -25.88 -11.62
CA ASP A 227 -9.17 -26.49 -12.91
C ASP A 227 -9.43 -25.56 -14.10
N ASP A 228 -10.53 -24.79 -14.03
CA ASP A 228 -10.93 -23.82 -15.07
C ASP A 228 -11.29 -22.47 -14.44
N PRO A 229 -10.30 -21.55 -14.31
CA PRO A 229 -10.52 -20.21 -13.75
C PRO A 229 -11.63 -19.43 -14.47
N LYS A 230 -11.73 -19.57 -15.79
CA LYS A 230 -12.75 -18.86 -16.58
C LYS A 230 -14.15 -19.36 -16.26
N ALA A 231 -14.38 -20.66 -16.25
CA ALA A 231 -15.69 -21.23 -15.92
C ALA A 231 -16.13 -20.86 -14.50
N VAL A 232 -15.19 -20.80 -13.54
CA VAL A 232 -15.47 -20.38 -12.17
C VAL A 232 -15.87 -18.91 -12.13
N ILE A 233 -15.12 -18.01 -12.80
CA ILE A 233 -15.45 -16.58 -12.86
C ILE A 233 -16.83 -16.37 -13.51
N ASP A 234 -17.15 -17.09 -14.59
CA ASP A 234 -18.46 -17.00 -15.25
C ASP A 234 -19.59 -17.47 -14.32
N ARG A 235 -19.37 -18.50 -13.51
CA ARG A 235 -20.30 -18.98 -12.48
C ARG A 235 -20.50 -17.94 -11.38
N VAL A 236 -19.43 -17.35 -10.87
CA VAL A 236 -19.53 -16.28 -9.85
C VAL A 236 -20.28 -15.08 -10.41
N ARG A 237 -19.98 -14.64 -11.64
CA ARG A 237 -20.69 -13.54 -12.31
C ARG A 237 -22.19 -13.79 -12.38
N GLU A 238 -22.64 -15.00 -12.74
CA GLU A 238 -24.06 -15.33 -12.83
C GLU A 238 -24.75 -15.27 -11.45
N ASN A 239 -24.07 -15.66 -10.37
CA ASN A 239 -24.61 -15.54 -9.02
C ASN A 239 -24.80 -14.08 -8.58
N TYR A 240 -23.94 -13.16 -9.06
CA TYR A 240 -23.99 -11.73 -8.73
C TYR A 240 -24.50 -10.84 -9.87
N ARG A 241 -25.31 -11.38 -10.80
CA ARG A 241 -25.85 -10.67 -11.99
C ARG A 241 -26.65 -9.41 -11.69
N THR A 242 -27.13 -9.22 -10.45
CA THR A 242 -27.88 -8.03 -10.02
C THR A 242 -27.01 -6.98 -9.35
N ALA A 243 -25.76 -7.29 -9.04
CA ALA A 243 -24.78 -6.35 -8.49
C ALA A 243 -24.11 -5.52 -9.59
N VAL A 244 -23.41 -4.47 -9.21
CA VAL A 244 -22.54 -3.73 -10.13
C VAL A 244 -21.28 -4.55 -10.41
N VAL A 245 -21.01 -4.83 -11.67
CA VAL A 245 -19.90 -5.69 -12.09
C VAL A 245 -18.94 -4.90 -12.98
N ASP A 246 -17.65 -5.12 -12.78
CA ASP A 246 -16.55 -4.55 -13.57
C ASP A 246 -15.52 -5.64 -13.91
N GLU A 247 -14.98 -5.60 -15.12
CA GLU A 247 -14.05 -6.58 -15.66
C GLU A 247 -12.70 -5.94 -16.08
N LEU A 248 -12.29 -4.88 -15.41
CA LEU A 248 -11.03 -4.20 -15.69
C LEU A 248 -9.82 -5.15 -15.56
N ASP A 249 -9.82 -5.98 -14.48
CA ASP A 249 -8.82 -7.03 -14.26
C ASP A 249 -9.47 -8.15 -13.41
N GLY A 250 -9.87 -9.24 -14.05
CA GLY A 250 -10.72 -10.26 -13.45
C GLY A 250 -12.17 -9.77 -13.30
N LEU A 251 -12.87 -10.26 -12.29
CA LEU A 251 -14.24 -9.91 -11.95
C LEU A 251 -14.26 -9.11 -10.65
N THR A 252 -14.64 -7.85 -10.71
CA THR A 252 -14.98 -7.06 -9.51
C THR A 252 -16.51 -7.01 -9.38
N VAL A 253 -17.01 -7.29 -8.19
CA VAL A 253 -18.42 -7.19 -7.82
C VAL A 253 -18.54 -6.19 -6.68
N ASP A 254 -19.34 -5.13 -6.89
CA ASP A 254 -19.74 -4.18 -5.86
C ASP A 254 -21.21 -4.47 -5.47
N ALA A 255 -21.38 -4.97 -4.26
CA ALA A 255 -22.68 -5.32 -3.68
C ALA A 255 -23.24 -4.20 -2.79
N GLY A 256 -22.61 -3.01 -2.80
CA GLY A 256 -23.03 -1.83 -2.05
C GLY A 256 -22.14 -1.59 -0.83
N ASP A 257 -22.45 -2.22 0.29
CA ASP A 257 -21.69 -2.10 1.53
C ASP A 257 -20.45 -3.01 1.62
N TRP A 258 -20.38 -4.02 0.76
CA TRP A 258 -19.20 -4.86 0.58
C TRP A 258 -18.88 -5.06 -0.90
N TRP A 259 -17.65 -5.48 -1.21
CA TRP A 259 -17.21 -5.76 -2.57
C TRP A 259 -16.12 -6.83 -2.57
N PHE A 260 -15.90 -7.44 -3.72
CA PHE A 260 -14.75 -8.32 -3.94
C PHE A 260 -14.20 -8.20 -5.36
N ASN A 261 -12.93 -8.58 -5.51
CA ASN A 261 -12.31 -8.86 -6.79
C ASN A 261 -11.86 -10.32 -6.84
N LEU A 262 -12.18 -11.00 -7.91
CA LEU A 262 -11.77 -12.37 -8.21
C LEU A 262 -11.00 -12.37 -9.53
N ARG A 263 -9.70 -12.65 -9.48
CA ARG A 263 -8.85 -12.64 -10.67
C ARG A 263 -8.00 -13.90 -10.78
N PRO A 264 -7.69 -14.37 -12.02
CA PRO A 264 -6.75 -15.46 -12.21
C PRO A 264 -5.33 -15.00 -11.87
N SER A 265 -4.51 -15.91 -11.35
CA SER A 265 -3.07 -15.72 -11.32
C SER A 265 -2.50 -15.81 -12.74
N ASN A 266 -1.52 -14.96 -13.05
CA ASN A 266 -0.85 -15.01 -14.35
C ASN A 266 0.18 -16.15 -14.46
N THR A 267 0.59 -16.72 -13.32
CA THR A 267 1.71 -17.67 -13.25
C THR A 267 1.31 -19.04 -12.70
N GLU A 268 0.17 -19.15 -12.04
CA GLU A 268 -0.27 -20.37 -11.36
C GLU A 268 -1.74 -20.66 -11.65
N PRO A 269 -2.17 -21.95 -11.64
CA PRO A 269 -3.57 -22.33 -11.87
C PRO A 269 -4.43 -22.07 -10.63
N LEU A 270 -4.58 -20.81 -10.25
CA LEU A 270 -5.37 -20.38 -9.09
C LEU A 270 -6.09 -19.07 -9.34
N LEU A 271 -7.17 -18.88 -8.58
CA LEU A 271 -7.91 -17.64 -8.45
C LEU A 271 -7.50 -16.93 -7.15
N ARG A 272 -7.38 -15.62 -7.22
CA ARG A 272 -7.10 -14.72 -6.11
C ARG A 272 -8.36 -13.94 -5.78
N LEU A 273 -8.87 -14.14 -4.58
CA LEU A 273 -10.00 -13.40 -4.03
C LEU A 273 -9.47 -12.32 -3.06
N ASN A 274 -9.89 -11.08 -3.27
CA ASN A 274 -9.76 -9.98 -2.33
C ASN A 274 -11.18 -9.47 -2.03
N LEU A 275 -11.57 -9.43 -0.76
CA LEU A 275 -12.91 -9.03 -0.33
C LEU A 275 -12.80 -8.01 0.81
N GLU A 276 -13.74 -7.08 0.85
CA GLU A 276 -13.82 -6.05 1.87
C GLU A 276 -15.28 -5.81 2.28
N ALA A 277 -15.51 -5.66 3.58
CA ALA A 277 -16.84 -5.46 4.16
C ALA A 277 -16.76 -4.47 5.35
N PRO A 278 -17.91 -3.97 5.89
CA PRO A 278 -17.92 -2.99 6.97
C PRO A 278 -17.32 -3.47 8.29
N ASP A 279 -17.39 -4.77 8.58
CA ASP A 279 -16.89 -5.37 9.82
C ASP A 279 -16.40 -6.80 9.61
N SER A 280 -15.74 -7.37 10.62
CA SER A 280 -15.13 -8.70 10.53
C SER A 280 -16.18 -9.82 10.36
N THR A 281 -17.31 -9.74 11.02
CA THR A 281 -18.37 -10.75 10.91
C THR A 281 -18.90 -10.80 9.49
N SER A 282 -19.25 -9.66 8.96
CA SER A 282 -19.74 -9.51 7.57
C SER A 282 -18.68 -9.94 6.55
N CYS A 283 -17.40 -9.58 6.79
CA CYS A 283 -16.29 -9.99 5.93
C CYS A 283 -16.15 -11.53 5.89
N ASP A 284 -16.14 -12.19 7.05
CA ASP A 284 -16.01 -13.65 7.16
C ASP A 284 -17.19 -14.37 6.52
N GLU A 285 -18.43 -13.88 6.72
CA GLU A 285 -19.64 -14.45 6.12
C GLU A 285 -19.60 -14.38 4.58
N HIS A 286 -19.24 -13.24 4.02
CA HIS A 286 -19.15 -13.07 2.57
C HIS A 286 -17.96 -13.83 1.96
N VAL A 287 -16.85 -13.98 2.68
CA VAL A 287 -15.75 -14.85 2.24
C VAL A 287 -16.23 -16.29 2.10
N VAL A 288 -16.95 -16.82 3.10
CA VAL A 288 -17.53 -18.18 3.04
C VAL A 288 -18.50 -18.30 1.88
N GLU A 289 -19.39 -17.32 1.67
CA GLU A 289 -20.36 -17.28 0.57
C GLU A 289 -19.63 -17.38 -0.79
N VAL A 290 -18.68 -16.47 -1.06
CA VAL A 290 -17.97 -16.43 -2.35
C VAL A 290 -17.13 -17.69 -2.56
N LEU A 291 -16.43 -18.18 -1.54
CA LEU A 291 -15.65 -19.40 -1.62
C LEU A 291 -16.53 -20.63 -1.92
N SER A 292 -17.75 -20.70 -1.37
CA SER A 292 -18.70 -21.79 -1.67
C SER A 292 -19.07 -21.85 -3.15
N ILE A 293 -19.18 -20.68 -3.83
CA ILE A 293 -19.45 -20.60 -5.27
C ILE A 293 -18.19 -20.98 -6.07
N ILE A 294 -17.00 -20.54 -5.62
CA ILE A 294 -15.73 -20.85 -6.28
C ILE A 294 -15.46 -22.36 -6.30
N THR A 295 -15.78 -23.06 -5.21
CA THR A 295 -15.46 -24.47 -5.02
C THR A 295 -16.59 -25.45 -5.43
N ALA A 296 -17.77 -24.94 -5.83
CA ALA A 296 -18.87 -25.75 -6.37
C ALA A 296 -18.56 -26.21 -7.80
#